data_06d5ee9a4e10655afdf989ce760e6aa5
#
_entry.id   06d5ee9a4e10655afdf989ce760e6aa5
#
_cell.length_a   1.000
_cell.length_b   1.000
_cell.length_c   1.000
_cell.angle_alpha   90.00
_cell.angle_beta   90.00
_cell.angle_gamma   90.00
#
_symmetry.space_group_name_H-M   'P 1'
#
loop_
_entity.id
_entity.type
_entity.pdbx_description
1 polymer ?
#
loop_
_entity_poly.entity_id
_entity_poly.type
_entity_poly.pdbx_seq_one_letter_code
_entity_poly.pdbx_strand_id
1 'polypeptide(L)'
;KDTVVIISSVTGNTKEVVEAIKKIKEEVGATVISFVDAKEAILLDLGDYKISYPVNEQLKFFMVADRFMFNNGEFEDYEDMYAEFDKYLAQDLVEVEKQAEPFAIEFAKKHWNDEMHYFVGAGNQWGATYSYAMCYWEEQLWLKTKSITSNEFFHGMFEIVTKETPVTIYIGEDAQRPLSERVANFIPR
;
A
#
# COMPACT_ATOMS: atom_id res chain seq x y z
N LYS A 1 -18.76 21.61 -5.54
CA LYS A 1 -17.76 22.68 -5.44
C LYS A 1 -16.78 22.48 -4.26
N ASP A 2 -17.09 21.59 -3.34
CA ASP A 2 -16.28 21.35 -2.12
C ASP A 2 -15.55 19.99 -2.15
N THR A 3 -15.38 19.41 -3.35
CA THR A 3 -14.68 18.15 -3.54
C THR A 3 -13.19 18.40 -3.71
N VAL A 4 -12.39 17.72 -2.93
CA VAL A 4 -10.93 17.67 -3.08
C VAL A 4 -10.55 16.31 -3.67
N VAL A 5 -9.73 16.32 -4.69
CA VAL A 5 -9.21 15.11 -5.34
C VAL A 5 -7.70 15.10 -5.12
N ILE A 6 -7.21 14.02 -4.54
CA ILE A 6 -5.78 13.79 -4.32
C ILE A 6 -5.33 12.72 -5.30
N ILE A 7 -4.31 13.03 -6.08
CA ILE A 7 -3.73 12.09 -7.05
C ILE A 7 -2.24 11.91 -6.83
N SER A 8 -1.76 10.71 -7.10
CA SER A 8 -0.33 10.42 -7.16
C SER A 8 0.01 9.66 -8.44
N SER A 9 1.14 9.99 -9.03
CA SER A 9 1.67 9.30 -10.19
C SER A 9 3.17 9.56 -10.31
N VAL A 10 3.96 8.52 -10.44
CA VAL A 10 5.42 8.64 -10.58
C VAL A 10 5.78 9.50 -11.79
N THR A 11 5.30 9.14 -12.98
CA THR A 11 5.58 9.87 -14.23
C THR A 11 4.71 11.09 -14.42
N GLY A 12 3.54 11.13 -13.79
CA GLY A 12 2.53 12.18 -13.96
C GLY A 12 1.90 12.26 -15.35
N ASN A 13 2.05 11.23 -16.17
CA ASN A 13 1.58 11.19 -17.56
C ASN A 13 0.73 9.94 -17.87
N THR A 14 0.32 9.17 -16.86
CA THR A 14 -0.56 8.01 -17.04
C THR A 14 -1.87 8.45 -17.69
N LYS A 15 -2.12 7.96 -18.91
CA LYS A 15 -3.20 8.44 -19.77
C LYS A 15 -4.57 8.42 -19.09
N GLU A 16 -4.89 7.31 -18.45
CA GLU A 16 -6.18 7.10 -17.78
C GLU A 16 -6.38 8.10 -16.63
N VAL A 17 -5.32 8.36 -15.86
CA VAL A 17 -5.36 9.33 -14.75
C VAL A 17 -5.48 10.75 -15.30
N VAL A 18 -4.74 11.09 -16.33
CA VAL A 18 -4.83 12.41 -16.98
C VAL A 18 -6.24 12.70 -17.50
N GLU A 19 -6.83 11.74 -18.22
CA GLU A 19 -8.19 11.90 -18.74
C GLU A 19 -9.24 11.96 -17.63
N ALA A 20 -9.10 11.16 -16.58
CA ALA A 20 -9.97 11.22 -15.40
C ALA A 20 -9.93 12.59 -14.72
N ILE A 21 -8.74 13.16 -14.53
CA ILE A 21 -8.58 14.47 -13.88
C ILE A 21 -9.14 15.61 -14.75
N LYS A 22 -8.90 15.59 -16.05
CA LYS A 22 -9.52 16.56 -16.97
C LYS A 22 -11.04 16.55 -16.84
N LYS A 23 -11.63 15.36 -16.88
CA LYS A 23 -13.08 15.18 -16.76
C LYS A 23 -13.61 15.65 -15.39
N ILE A 24 -12.93 15.33 -14.30
CA ILE A 24 -13.29 15.78 -12.95
C ILE A 24 -13.24 17.31 -12.84
N LYS A 25 -12.22 17.95 -13.39
CA LYS A 25 -12.14 19.42 -13.39
C LYS A 25 -13.25 20.05 -14.22
N GLU A 26 -13.58 19.49 -15.37
CA GLU A 26 -14.62 20.00 -16.27
C GLU A 26 -16.03 19.79 -15.70
N GLU A 27 -16.37 18.60 -15.25
CA GLU A 27 -17.74 18.23 -14.85
C GLU A 27 -18.05 18.55 -13.38
N VAL A 28 -17.06 18.40 -12.48
CA VAL A 28 -17.24 18.56 -11.03
C VAL A 28 -16.69 19.91 -10.52
N GLY A 29 -15.64 20.41 -11.12
CA GLY A 29 -14.93 21.60 -10.66
C GLY A 29 -14.22 21.37 -9.32
N ALA A 30 -13.69 20.18 -9.11
CA ALA A 30 -12.99 19.81 -7.89
C ALA A 30 -11.63 20.49 -7.77
N THR A 31 -11.19 20.72 -6.53
CA THR A 31 -9.80 21.09 -6.22
C THR A 31 -8.90 19.87 -6.33
N VAL A 32 -7.84 19.96 -7.11
CA VAL A 32 -6.92 18.84 -7.36
C VAL A 32 -5.57 19.08 -6.68
N ILE A 33 -5.16 18.15 -5.85
CA ILE A 33 -3.83 18.06 -5.24
C ILE A 33 -3.05 16.97 -5.98
N SER A 34 -1.99 17.37 -6.69
CA SER A 34 -1.17 16.46 -7.51
C SER A 34 0.17 16.17 -6.83
N PHE A 35 0.41 14.90 -6.53
CA PHE A 35 1.72 14.37 -6.15
C PHE A 35 2.36 13.67 -7.35
N VAL A 36 3.44 14.20 -7.86
CA VAL A 36 4.14 13.65 -9.03
C VAL A 36 5.64 13.65 -8.75
N ASP A 37 6.31 12.55 -9.04
CA ASP A 37 7.76 12.48 -8.80
C ASP A 37 8.56 13.23 -9.86
N ALA A 38 8.05 13.30 -11.10
CA ALA A 38 8.64 14.08 -12.17
C ALA A 38 8.46 15.60 -11.94
N LYS A 39 9.47 16.38 -12.32
CA LYS A 39 9.41 17.85 -12.21
C LYS A 39 8.49 18.51 -13.25
N GLU A 40 8.29 17.84 -14.38
CA GLU A 40 7.45 18.26 -15.48
C GLU A 40 6.52 17.13 -15.87
N ALA A 41 5.22 17.36 -15.82
CA ALA A 41 4.21 16.36 -16.14
C ALA A 41 2.82 16.96 -16.32
N ILE A 42 1.99 16.33 -17.15
CA ILE A 42 0.63 16.80 -17.43
C ILE A 42 -0.21 16.89 -16.13
N LEU A 43 -0.08 15.92 -15.23
CA LEU A 43 -0.81 15.93 -13.97
C LEU A 43 -0.38 17.04 -13.02
N LEU A 44 0.87 17.51 -13.10
CA LEU A 44 1.28 18.73 -12.38
C LEU A 44 0.56 19.95 -12.94
N ASP A 45 0.47 20.07 -14.27
CA ASP A 45 -0.19 21.23 -14.90
C ASP A 45 -1.68 21.26 -14.63
N LEU A 46 -2.32 20.11 -14.47
CA LEU A 46 -3.73 19.99 -14.11
C LEU A 46 -4.00 20.23 -12.62
N GLY A 47 -3.01 20.08 -11.75
CA GLY A 47 -3.15 20.28 -10.30
C GLY A 47 -3.34 21.74 -9.92
N ASP A 48 -4.24 22.01 -8.97
CA ASP A 48 -4.38 23.31 -8.32
C ASP A 48 -3.29 23.48 -7.24
N TYR A 49 -2.94 22.38 -6.57
CA TYR A 49 -1.76 22.27 -5.71
C TYR A 49 -0.81 21.23 -6.30
N LYS A 50 0.43 21.64 -6.52
CA LYS A 50 1.44 20.87 -7.24
C LYS A 50 2.57 20.50 -6.32
N ILE A 51 2.75 19.20 -6.09
CA ILE A 51 3.80 18.69 -5.23
C ILE A 51 4.65 17.72 -6.05
N SER A 52 5.88 18.14 -6.36
CA SER A 52 6.88 17.30 -7.00
C SER A 52 7.89 16.85 -5.96
N TYR A 53 7.72 15.64 -5.47
CA TYR A 53 8.58 15.03 -4.48
C TYR A 53 8.72 13.54 -4.78
N PRO A 54 9.94 13.07 -5.09
CA PRO A 54 10.16 11.66 -5.36
C PRO A 54 9.94 10.82 -4.11
N VAL A 55 9.49 9.60 -4.32
CA VAL A 55 9.34 8.51 -3.36
C VAL A 55 8.23 8.67 -2.29
N ASN A 56 7.83 7.51 -1.77
CA ASN A 56 6.99 7.31 -0.60
C ASN A 56 5.56 7.87 -0.71
N GLU A 57 4.82 7.40 -1.74
CA GLU A 57 3.42 7.79 -1.93
C GLU A 57 2.54 7.49 -0.72
N GLN A 58 2.77 6.37 -0.04
CA GLN A 58 1.98 6.01 1.13
C GLN A 58 2.12 7.05 2.23
N LEU A 59 3.35 7.48 2.55
CA LEU A 59 3.57 8.51 3.54
C LEU A 59 2.92 9.85 3.14
N LYS A 60 3.01 10.23 1.85
CA LYS A 60 2.35 11.43 1.33
C LYS A 60 0.83 11.40 1.58
N PHE A 61 0.19 10.27 1.29
CA PHE A 61 -1.25 10.13 1.52
C PHE A 61 -1.60 10.14 3.01
N PHE A 62 -0.84 9.44 3.85
CA PHE A 62 -1.03 9.49 5.30
C PHE A 62 -0.89 10.93 5.82
N MET A 63 0.18 11.63 5.48
CA MET A 63 0.39 13.01 5.93
C MET A 63 -0.77 13.92 5.55
N VAL A 64 -1.34 13.78 4.36
CA VAL A 64 -2.49 14.59 3.94
C VAL A 64 -3.76 14.16 4.68
N ALA A 65 -4.07 12.87 4.73
CA ALA A 65 -5.25 12.35 5.40
C ALA A 65 -5.26 12.68 6.90
N ASP A 66 -4.16 12.42 7.58
CA ASP A 66 -3.99 12.66 9.02
C ASP A 66 -4.11 14.17 9.34
N ARG A 67 -3.57 15.02 8.47
CA ARG A 67 -3.71 16.47 8.64
C ARG A 67 -5.15 16.95 8.46
N PHE A 68 -5.91 16.38 7.53
CA PHE A 68 -7.33 16.66 7.40
C PHE A 68 -8.10 16.21 8.65
N MET A 69 -7.84 15.02 9.14
CA MET A 69 -8.46 14.49 10.36
C MET A 69 -8.15 15.38 11.56
N PHE A 70 -6.89 15.74 11.76
CA PHE A 70 -6.47 16.64 12.83
C PHE A 70 -7.18 18.00 12.77
N ASN A 71 -7.25 18.60 11.60
CA ASN A 71 -7.92 19.90 11.42
C ASN A 71 -9.44 19.83 11.70
N ASN A 72 -10.03 18.64 11.55
CA ASN A 72 -11.43 18.37 11.91
C ASN A 72 -11.63 17.98 13.37
N GLY A 73 -10.56 17.87 14.16
CA GLY A 73 -10.64 17.44 15.57
C GLY A 73 -10.83 15.93 15.75
N GLU A 74 -10.45 15.13 14.73
CA GLU A 74 -10.65 13.66 14.72
C GLU A 74 -9.38 12.86 15.05
N PHE A 75 -8.22 13.51 15.14
CA PHE A 75 -6.94 12.86 15.39
C PHE A 75 -6.19 13.56 16.55
N GLU A 76 -6.48 13.19 17.77
CA GLU A 76 -5.95 13.84 18.98
C GLU A 76 -4.44 13.70 19.13
N ASP A 77 -3.87 12.54 18.77
CA ASP A 77 -2.43 12.22 18.91
C ASP A 77 -1.57 12.70 17.72
N TYR A 78 -2.12 13.50 16.80
CA TYR A 78 -1.44 13.89 15.57
C TYR A 78 -0.07 14.56 15.81
N GLU A 79 -0.02 15.55 16.71
CA GLU A 79 1.22 16.32 16.94
C GLU A 79 2.29 15.46 17.57
N ASP A 80 1.94 14.61 18.54
CA ASP A 80 2.87 13.71 19.21
C ASP A 80 3.40 12.65 18.24
N MET A 81 2.52 12.03 17.44
CA MET A 81 2.90 11.03 16.46
C MET A 81 3.85 11.61 15.39
N TYR A 82 3.55 12.79 14.86
CA TYR A 82 4.41 13.42 13.85
C TYR A 82 5.73 13.95 14.42
N ALA A 83 5.76 14.34 15.69
CA ALA A 83 7.01 14.67 16.38
C ALA A 83 7.90 13.43 16.55
N GLU A 84 7.31 12.26 16.81
CA GLU A 84 8.04 10.99 16.86
C GLU A 84 8.51 10.55 15.45
N PHE A 85 7.67 10.70 14.42
CA PHE A 85 8.04 10.42 13.02
C PHE A 85 9.23 11.27 12.57
N ASP A 86 9.21 12.57 12.84
CA ASP A 86 10.31 13.47 12.50
C ASP A 86 11.63 13.05 13.15
N LYS A 87 11.55 12.50 14.35
CA LYS A 87 12.72 12.11 15.13
C LYS A 87 13.24 10.71 14.79
N TYR A 88 12.36 9.74 14.55
CA TYR A 88 12.73 8.33 14.54
C TYR A 88 12.43 7.59 13.24
N LEU A 89 11.39 7.98 12.47
CA LEU A 89 10.86 7.17 11.38
C LEU A 89 11.93 6.70 10.39
N ALA A 90 12.81 7.60 9.97
CA ALA A 90 13.84 7.25 8.97
C ALA A 90 14.85 6.22 9.52
N GLN A 91 15.25 6.38 10.78
CA GLN A 91 16.17 5.45 11.43
C GLN A 91 15.52 4.10 11.71
N ASP A 92 14.28 4.11 12.16
CA ASP A 92 13.52 2.89 12.47
C ASP A 92 13.25 2.06 11.22
N LEU A 93 12.94 2.70 10.09
CA LEU A 93 12.78 2.01 8.80
C LEU A 93 14.07 1.32 8.36
N VAL A 94 15.20 1.99 8.49
CA VAL A 94 16.53 1.39 8.18
C VAL A 94 16.85 0.23 9.13
N GLU A 95 16.48 0.34 10.39
CA GLU A 95 16.73 -0.72 11.37
C GLU A 95 15.82 -1.94 11.10
N VAL A 96 14.55 -1.73 10.75
CA VAL A 96 13.64 -2.81 10.35
C VAL A 96 14.16 -3.53 9.11
N GLU A 97 14.68 -2.80 8.11
CA GLU A 97 15.30 -3.40 6.92
C GLU A 97 16.44 -4.34 7.31
N LYS A 98 17.39 -3.87 8.14
CA LYS A 98 18.51 -4.68 8.61
C LYS A 98 18.08 -5.93 9.38
N GLN A 99 17.07 -5.79 10.24
CA GLN A 99 16.56 -6.90 11.03
C GLN A 99 15.81 -7.92 10.16
N ALA A 100 15.11 -7.46 9.13
CA ALA A 100 14.37 -8.32 8.21
C ALA A 100 15.25 -9.04 7.18
N GLU A 101 16.42 -8.49 6.84
CA GLU A 101 17.29 -9.00 5.77
C GLU A 101 17.62 -10.51 5.90
N PRO A 102 18.02 -11.05 7.05
CA PRO A 102 18.31 -12.49 7.18
C PRO A 102 17.08 -13.36 6.86
N PHE A 103 15.89 -12.94 7.32
CA PHE A 103 14.64 -13.62 6.99
C PHE A 103 14.34 -13.52 5.49
N ALA A 104 14.49 -12.34 4.91
CA ALA A 104 14.22 -12.10 3.49
C ALA A 104 15.12 -12.98 2.59
N ILE A 105 16.40 -13.14 2.93
CA ILE A 105 17.34 -14.01 2.20
C ILE A 105 16.87 -15.46 2.24
N GLU A 106 16.51 -16.00 3.40
CA GLU A 106 16.05 -17.37 3.53
C GLU A 106 14.69 -17.59 2.86
N PHE A 107 13.79 -16.63 2.97
CA PHE A 107 12.51 -16.61 2.27
C PHE A 107 12.70 -16.66 0.75
N ALA A 108 13.56 -15.80 0.22
CA ALA A 108 13.87 -15.78 -1.22
C ALA A 108 14.46 -17.11 -1.70
N LYS A 109 15.44 -17.69 -0.98
CA LYS A 109 16.01 -19.00 -1.31
C LYS A 109 14.96 -20.10 -1.35
N LYS A 110 13.98 -20.05 -0.47
CA LYS A 110 12.93 -21.07 -0.39
C LYS A 110 11.86 -20.92 -1.49
N HIS A 111 11.53 -19.68 -1.86
CA HIS A 111 10.33 -19.37 -2.63
C HIS A 111 10.59 -18.82 -4.05
N TRP A 112 11.85 -18.64 -4.48
CA TRP A 112 12.19 -18.06 -5.78
C TRP A 112 11.67 -18.87 -6.99
N ASN A 113 11.33 -20.13 -6.81
CA ASN A 113 10.88 -21.04 -7.86
C ASN A 113 9.50 -21.65 -7.54
N ASP A 114 8.71 -21.04 -6.72
CA ASP A 114 7.33 -21.46 -6.49
C ASP A 114 6.54 -21.34 -7.80
N GLU A 115 5.80 -22.39 -8.15
CA GLU A 115 4.92 -22.34 -9.32
C GLU A 115 3.81 -21.31 -9.15
N MET A 116 3.32 -21.17 -7.93
CA MET A 116 2.28 -20.22 -7.50
C MET A 116 2.47 -19.89 -6.02
N HIS A 117 2.50 -18.63 -5.67
CA HIS A 117 2.58 -18.19 -4.28
C HIS A 117 1.33 -17.39 -3.89
N TYR A 118 0.76 -17.68 -2.74
CA TYR A 118 -0.44 -17.01 -2.24
C TYR A 118 -0.09 -16.00 -1.15
N PHE A 119 -0.71 -14.82 -1.24
CA PHE A 119 -0.54 -13.75 -0.27
C PHE A 119 -1.88 -13.42 0.36
N VAL A 120 -1.96 -13.49 1.69
CA VAL A 120 -3.19 -13.27 2.44
C VAL A 120 -3.00 -12.13 3.43
N GLY A 121 -3.94 -11.19 3.49
CA GLY A 121 -3.89 -10.08 4.42
C GLY A 121 -5.27 -9.50 4.71
N ALA A 122 -5.36 -8.65 5.72
CA ALA A 122 -6.59 -7.97 6.09
C ALA A 122 -6.30 -6.57 6.63
N GLY A 123 -7.32 -5.72 6.70
CA GLY A 123 -7.24 -4.39 7.30
C GLY A 123 -6.13 -3.53 6.69
N ASN A 124 -5.35 -2.92 7.54
CA ASN A 124 -4.24 -2.03 7.14
C ASN A 124 -3.16 -2.76 6.33
N GLN A 125 -3.05 -4.08 6.46
CA GLN A 125 -2.08 -4.88 5.71
C GLN A 125 -2.56 -5.29 4.32
N TRP A 126 -3.83 -5.10 3.98
CA TRP A 126 -4.36 -5.51 2.67
C TRP A 126 -3.67 -4.79 1.51
N GLY A 127 -3.51 -3.47 1.60
CA GLY A 127 -2.84 -2.68 0.56
C GLY A 127 -1.40 -3.16 0.32
N ALA A 128 -0.64 -3.40 1.38
CA ALA A 128 0.72 -3.93 1.30
C ALA A 128 0.76 -5.36 0.73
N THR A 129 -0.17 -6.23 1.17
CA THR A 129 -0.31 -7.60 0.67
C THR A 129 -0.55 -7.63 -0.84
N TYR A 130 -1.50 -6.84 -1.31
CA TYR A 130 -1.86 -6.73 -2.72
C TYR A 130 -0.71 -6.16 -3.56
N SER A 131 -0.12 -5.05 -3.10
CA SER A 131 0.99 -4.40 -3.79
C SER A 131 2.23 -5.30 -3.88
N TYR A 132 2.57 -6.01 -2.81
CA TYR A 132 3.72 -6.92 -2.81
C TYR A 132 3.55 -8.07 -3.81
N ALA A 133 2.36 -8.68 -3.84
CA ALA A 133 2.04 -9.73 -4.80
C ALA A 133 2.12 -9.23 -6.26
N MET A 134 1.43 -8.13 -6.56
CA MET A 134 1.30 -7.64 -7.93
C MET A 134 2.54 -6.87 -8.41
N CYS A 135 2.99 -5.88 -7.65
CA CYS A 135 4.02 -4.98 -8.14
C CYS A 135 5.44 -5.55 -8.00
N TYR A 136 5.68 -6.37 -6.96
CA TYR A 136 7.02 -6.95 -6.76
C TYR A 136 7.13 -8.35 -7.38
N TRP A 137 6.22 -9.25 -7.09
CA TRP A 137 6.34 -10.62 -7.57
C TRP A 137 5.94 -10.76 -9.04
N GLU A 138 4.78 -10.27 -9.42
CA GLU A 138 4.31 -10.43 -10.81
C GLU A 138 5.04 -9.46 -11.76
N GLU A 139 5.07 -8.17 -11.44
CA GLU A 139 5.60 -7.15 -12.34
C GLU A 139 7.14 -7.18 -12.45
N GLN A 140 7.85 -7.28 -11.32
CA GLN A 140 9.31 -7.22 -11.29
C GLN A 140 9.96 -8.59 -11.45
N LEU A 141 9.42 -9.64 -10.81
CA LEU A 141 10.04 -10.96 -10.78
C LEU A 141 9.39 -11.95 -11.75
N TRP A 142 8.26 -11.61 -12.35
CA TRP A 142 7.48 -12.46 -13.28
C TRP A 142 7.05 -13.80 -12.68
N LEU A 143 6.85 -13.81 -11.39
CA LEU A 143 6.36 -14.96 -10.63
C LEU A 143 4.84 -14.91 -10.54
N LYS A 144 4.20 -16.08 -10.57
CA LYS A 144 2.74 -16.16 -10.46
C LYS A 144 2.32 -16.04 -9.01
N THR A 145 1.35 -15.16 -8.76
CA THR A 145 0.79 -14.99 -7.42
C THR A 145 -0.73 -14.92 -7.41
N LYS A 146 -1.28 -15.02 -6.24
CA LYS A 146 -2.67 -14.64 -5.96
C LYS A 146 -2.72 -13.96 -4.60
N SER A 147 -3.13 -12.72 -4.56
CA SER A 147 -3.49 -12.04 -3.33
C SER A 147 -4.98 -12.23 -3.01
N ILE A 148 -5.31 -12.41 -1.75
CA ILE A 148 -6.68 -12.54 -1.27
C ILE A 148 -6.82 -11.95 0.13
N THR A 149 -7.98 -11.37 0.43
CA THR A 149 -8.24 -10.89 1.78
C THR A 149 -8.52 -12.05 2.73
N SER A 150 -8.17 -11.89 4.01
CA SER A 150 -8.30 -12.96 5.01
C SER A 150 -9.75 -13.45 5.19
N ASN A 151 -10.75 -12.57 5.00
CA ASN A 151 -12.15 -12.99 5.04
C ASN A 151 -12.53 -13.81 3.81
N GLU A 152 -12.10 -13.41 2.60
CA GLU A 152 -12.39 -14.13 1.36
C GLU A 152 -11.66 -15.48 1.28
N PHE A 153 -10.55 -15.65 2.00
CA PHE A 153 -9.82 -16.91 2.07
C PHE A 153 -10.75 -18.10 2.36
N PHE A 154 -11.70 -17.94 3.27
CA PHE A 154 -12.65 -18.99 3.67
C PHE A 154 -13.85 -19.16 2.74
N HIS A 155 -13.90 -18.43 1.60
CA HIS A 155 -14.96 -18.58 0.60
C HIS A 155 -14.55 -19.41 -0.63
N GLY A 156 -13.44 -20.13 -0.55
CA GLY A 156 -13.03 -21.05 -1.62
C GLY A 156 -11.54 -21.36 -1.64
N MET A 157 -10.67 -20.37 -1.37
CA MET A 157 -9.23 -20.61 -1.44
C MET A 157 -8.77 -21.69 -0.45
N PHE A 158 -9.35 -21.77 0.72
CA PHE A 158 -8.98 -22.76 1.75
C PHE A 158 -9.09 -24.20 1.25
N GLU A 159 -9.93 -24.47 0.25
CA GLU A 159 -10.12 -25.82 -0.32
C GLU A 159 -8.89 -26.29 -1.15
N ILE A 160 -8.11 -25.36 -1.68
CA ILE A 160 -6.96 -25.68 -2.53
C ILE A 160 -5.62 -25.59 -1.78
N VAL A 161 -5.64 -25.20 -0.52
CA VAL A 161 -4.41 -25.08 0.30
C VAL A 161 -4.07 -26.42 0.95
N THR A 162 -2.89 -26.91 0.62
CA THR A 162 -2.29 -28.13 1.18
C THR A 162 -1.05 -27.77 2.00
N LYS A 163 -0.35 -28.79 2.54
CA LYS A 163 0.94 -28.58 3.24
C LYS A 163 2.06 -28.06 2.33
N GLU A 164 1.94 -28.33 1.04
CA GLU A 164 2.92 -27.94 0.03
C GLU A 164 2.60 -26.58 -0.60
N THR A 165 1.44 -26.02 -0.31
CA THR A 165 1.02 -24.73 -0.89
C THR A 165 1.76 -23.57 -0.23
N PRO A 166 2.57 -22.80 -0.96
CA PRO A 166 3.25 -21.64 -0.40
C PRO A 166 2.25 -20.52 -0.11
N VAL A 167 2.11 -20.14 1.16
CA VAL A 167 1.21 -19.08 1.60
C VAL A 167 1.96 -18.14 2.54
N THR A 168 1.96 -16.86 2.21
CA THR A 168 2.43 -15.80 3.10
C THR A 168 1.23 -15.03 3.65
N ILE A 169 1.19 -14.88 4.97
CA ILE A 169 0.10 -14.19 5.67
C ILE A 169 0.65 -12.94 6.33
N TYR A 170 0.05 -11.79 6.03
CA TYR A 170 0.32 -10.53 6.70
C TYR A 170 -0.64 -10.36 7.88
N ILE A 171 -0.08 -10.31 9.08
CA ILE A 171 -0.84 -10.13 10.32
C ILE A 171 -0.57 -8.71 10.83
N GLY A 172 -1.56 -7.85 10.71
CA GLY A 172 -1.50 -6.46 11.15
C GLY A 172 -1.82 -6.28 12.64
N GLU A 173 -1.76 -5.05 13.09
CA GLU A 173 -2.06 -4.66 14.48
C GLU A 173 -3.44 -3.96 14.62
N ASP A 174 -4.23 -3.94 13.55
CA ASP A 174 -5.55 -3.33 13.53
C ASP A 174 -6.68 -4.30 13.96
N ALA A 175 -7.91 -3.80 13.97
CA ALA A 175 -9.10 -4.56 14.35
C ALA A 175 -9.39 -5.81 13.49
N GLN A 176 -8.74 -5.93 12.31
CA GLN A 176 -8.87 -7.07 11.41
C GLN A 176 -7.84 -8.19 11.70
N ARG A 177 -6.91 -7.97 12.61
CA ARG A 177 -5.91 -8.97 13.03
C ARG A 177 -6.50 -10.37 13.28
N PRO A 178 -7.64 -10.54 13.98
CA PRO A 178 -8.21 -11.87 14.22
C PRO A 178 -8.56 -12.64 12.94
N LEU A 179 -8.86 -11.97 11.82
CA LEU A 179 -9.12 -12.62 10.54
C LEU A 179 -7.85 -13.26 9.98
N SER A 180 -6.73 -12.55 10.01
CA SER A 180 -5.43 -13.06 9.55
C SER A 180 -4.92 -14.18 10.47
N GLU A 181 -5.08 -14.05 11.78
CA GLU A 181 -4.75 -15.10 12.76
C GLU A 181 -5.59 -16.38 12.54
N ARG A 182 -6.87 -16.23 12.18
CA ARG A 182 -7.73 -17.37 11.83
C ARG A 182 -7.17 -18.13 10.63
N VAL A 183 -6.71 -17.42 9.58
CA VAL A 183 -6.06 -18.07 8.43
C VAL A 183 -4.79 -18.78 8.85
N ALA A 184 -3.92 -18.11 9.62
CA ALA A 184 -2.67 -18.70 10.12
C ALA A 184 -2.86 -19.96 10.96
N ASN A 185 -3.95 -20.01 11.72
CA ASN A 185 -4.31 -21.19 12.52
C ASN A 185 -4.92 -22.33 11.70
N PHE A 186 -5.50 -22.01 10.54
CA PHE A 186 -6.11 -22.98 9.63
C PHE A 186 -5.08 -23.68 8.74
N ILE A 187 -4.10 -22.91 8.23
CA ILE A 187 -3.11 -23.46 7.30
C ILE A 187 -2.25 -24.53 7.98
N PRO A 188 -2.08 -25.70 7.36
CA PRO A 188 -1.26 -26.78 7.90
C PRO A 188 0.19 -26.35 8.08
N ARG A 189 0.74 -26.53 9.26
CA ARG A 189 2.16 -26.23 9.56
C ARG A 189 3.08 -27.37 9.12
#